data_c6dcf5215465cf4d66dd4688432de61e
#
_entry.id   c6dcf5215465cf4d66dd4688432de61e
#
_cell.length_a   1.000
_cell.length_b   1.000
_cell.length_c   1.000
_cell.angle_alpha   90.00
_cell.angle_beta   90.00
_cell.angle_gamma   90.00
#
_symmetry.space_group_name_H-M   'P 1'
#
loop_
_entity.id
_entity.type
_entity.pdbx_description
1 polymer ?
#
loop_
_entity_poly.entity_id
_entity_poly.type
_entity_poly.pdbx_seq_one_letter_code
_entity_poly.pdbx_strand_id
1 'polypeptide(L)'
;MGSNSTEVVSKKGTGLWLCLYFKQLPVEIFSRGGPAAGTPVVVTTRQRILYSNQAAKDAGIRIGSSTDTAYTLSSEIVSFERNEEKEFSALSHLAQWAYQFTPGVSIKAPHSLVLDIKGCLKLFAGLENLKSQMREKLPELGYTANIGVYSTPLAALCFAEGFAEGSAEADSSKALQSLPITCLRADEKIIESLGQLGIRDIGGLLELPMDGLSRRYGVFFADYLQRLIGEKPDPQKFISEIPRFFSDITFLSDVTNIQSLMFPVKRLLSELCHFLLARQLCINQMTFKLSHRSHEPKSFSIYLA
;
A
#
# COMPACT_ATOMS: atom_id res chain seq x y z
N MET A 1 0.27 51.09 0.40
CA MET A 1 -0.41 50.23 1.39
C MET A 1 -0.26 48.79 0.88
N GLY A 2 0.67 48.09 1.51
CA GLY A 2 1.17 46.81 1.04
C GLY A 2 0.22 45.67 1.31
N SER A 3 -0.03 44.90 0.29
CA SER A 3 -0.64 43.59 0.40
C SER A 3 0.36 42.61 1.02
N ASN A 4 0.17 42.27 2.28
CA ASN A 4 0.83 41.13 2.92
C ASN A 4 0.22 39.86 2.36
N SER A 5 0.81 39.35 1.28
CA SER A 5 0.66 37.97 0.88
C SER A 5 1.38 37.12 1.93
N THR A 6 0.60 36.46 2.77
CA THR A 6 1.10 35.53 3.76
C THR A 6 1.68 34.34 3.01
N GLU A 7 2.98 34.38 2.70
CA GLU A 7 3.75 33.20 2.39
C GLU A 7 3.68 32.28 3.62
N VAL A 8 2.86 31.25 3.54
CA VAL A 8 2.94 30.10 4.44
C VAL A 8 4.24 29.38 4.09
N VAL A 9 5.33 29.91 4.63
CA VAL A 9 6.65 29.30 4.53
C VAL A 9 6.60 28.01 5.31
N SER A 10 6.44 26.91 4.60
CA SER A 10 6.68 25.56 5.09
C SER A 10 8.08 25.52 5.72
N LYS A 11 8.15 25.58 7.05
CA LYS A 11 9.36 25.23 7.78
C LYS A 11 9.55 23.73 7.68
N LYS A 12 10.32 23.34 6.70
CA LYS A 12 11.06 22.11 6.41
C LYS A 12 10.93 21.01 7.47
N GLY A 13 10.07 20.06 7.21
CA GLY A 13 10.32 18.70 7.68
C GLY A 13 11.71 18.28 7.18
N THR A 14 12.62 17.93 8.08
CA THR A 14 14.01 17.61 7.76
C THR A 14 14.16 16.22 7.11
N GLY A 15 13.07 15.50 6.84
CA GLY A 15 13.00 14.17 6.27
C GLY A 15 12.76 14.17 4.75
N LEU A 16 12.92 12.99 4.15
CA LEU A 16 12.39 12.66 2.84
C LEU A 16 11.75 11.29 2.95
N TRP A 17 10.45 11.25 2.73
CA TRP A 17 9.62 10.07 2.96
C TRP A 17 9.00 9.59 1.65
N LEU A 18 9.00 8.28 1.46
CA LEU A 18 8.33 7.63 0.36
C LEU A 18 7.20 6.75 0.93
N CYS A 19 6.01 6.89 0.38
CA CYS A 19 4.88 6.01 0.68
C CYS A 19 4.63 5.07 -0.49
N LEU A 20 4.44 3.78 -0.18
CA LEU A 20 3.89 2.78 -1.09
C LEU A 20 2.45 2.52 -0.65
N TYR A 21 1.48 2.84 -1.51
CA TYR A 21 0.06 2.59 -1.27
C TYR A 21 -0.45 1.46 -2.17
N PHE A 22 -0.86 0.36 -1.56
CA PHE A 22 -1.29 -0.88 -2.21
C PHE A 22 -2.82 -0.92 -2.33
N LYS A 23 -3.37 -0.14 -3.25
CA LYS A 23 -4.83 -0.02 -3.43
C LYS A 23 -5.51 -1.36 -3.73
N GLN A 24 -4.83 -2.24 -4.44
CA GLN A 24 -5.34 -3.54 -4.88
C GLN A 24 -4.93 -4.70 -3.95
N LEU A 25 -4.25 -4.44 -2.83
CA LEU A 25 -3.77 -5.46 -1.90
C LEU A 25 -4.84 -6.51 -1.55
N PRO A 26 -6.11 -6.14 -1.22
CA PRO A 26 -7.12 -7.12 -0.87
C PRO A 26 -7.46 -8.11 -1.98
N VAL A 27 -7.27 -7.74 -3.24
CA VAL A 27 -7.48 -8.61 -4.40
C VAL A 27 -6.19 -9.36 -4.75
N GLU A 28 -5.06 -8.67 -4.71
CA GLU A 28 -3.75 -9.20 -5.13
C GLU A 28 -3.32 -10.37 -4.25
N ILE A 29 -3.65 -10.38 -2.95
CA ILE A 29 -3.37 -11.51 -2.06
C ILE A 29 -4.00 -12.84 -2.55
N PHE A 30 -5.09 -12.76 -3.30
CA PHE A 30 -5.76 -13.94 -3.87
C PHE A 30 -5.37 -14.20 -5.33
N SER A 31 -5.09 -13.18 -6.12
CA SER A 31 -4.79 -13.31 -7.55
C SER A 31 -3.31 -13.60 -7.87
N ARG A 32 -2.39 -13.30 -6.93
CA ARG A 32 -0.93 -13.47 -7.17
C ARG A 32 -0.48 -14.92 -7.37
N GLY A 33 -1.27 -15.90 -6.98
CA GLY A 33 -0.97 -17.33 -7.12
C GLY A 33 -1.44 -17.97 -8.41
N GLY A 34 -2.21 -17.26 -9.24
CA GLY A 34 -2.82 -17.81 -10.45
C GLY A 34 -2.17 -17.34 -11.75
N PRO A 35 -2.20 -18.17 -12.81
CA PRO A 35 -1.74 -17.78 -14.13
C PRO A 35 -2.68 -16.82 -14.86
N ALA A 36 -3.83 -16.55 -14.29
CA ALA A 36 -4.95 -15.95 -15.00
C ALA A 36 -5.01 -14.43 -14.83
N ALA A 37 -4.22 -13.70 -15.58
CA ALA A 37 -4.43 -12.26 -15.79
C ALA A 37 -5.84 -11.90 -16.30
N GLY A 38 -6.62 -12.89 -16.74
CA GLY A 38 -7.97 -12.73 -17.28
C GLY A 38 -9.13 -13.20 -16.39
N THR A 39 -8.86 -13.84 -15.24
CA THR A 39 -9.96 -14.30 -14.37
C THR A 39 -10.54 -13.12 -13.56
N PRO A 40 -11.87 -12.85 -13.65
CA PRO A 40 -12.50 -11.84 -12.82
C PRO A 40 -12.48 -12.23 -11.34
N VAL A 41 -11.79 -11.42 -10.51
CA VAL A 41 -11.68 -11.66 -9.06
C VAL A 41 -12.30 -10.48 -8.31
N VAL A 42 -13.13 -10.80 -7.33
CA VAL A 42 -13.72 -9.80 -6.42
C VAL A 42 -13.48 -10.18 -4.97
N VAL A 43 -13.38 -9.18 -4.13
CA VAL A 43 -13.35 -9.33 -2.68
C VAL A 43 -14.60 -8.68 -2.09
N THR A 44 -15.28 -9.44 -1.24
CA THR A 44 -16.60 -9.10 -0.71
C THR A 44 -16.58 -9.00 0.80
N THR A 45 -17.56 -8.27 1.32
CA THR A 45 -17.96 -8.33 2.73
C THR A 45 -19.49 -8.29 2.79
N ARG A 46 -20.07 -9.26 3.52
CA ARG A 46 -21.53 -9.39 3.63
C ARG A 46 -22.23 -9.38 2.24
N GLN A 47 -21.69 -10.15 1.28
CA GLN A 47 -22.19 -10.28 -0.09
C GLN A 47 -22.17 -8.98 -0.92
N ARG A 48 -21.43 -7.95 -0.51
CA ARG A 48 -21.19 -6.74 -1.29
C ARG A 48 -19.74 -6.68 -1.74
N ILE A 49 -19.53 -6.29 -2.98
CA ILE A 49 -18.19 -6.17 -3.59
C ILE A 49 -17.51 -4.90 -3.06
N LEU A 50 -16.38 -5.08 -2.41
CA LEU A 50 -15.52 -3.99 -1.93
C LEU A 50 -14.35 -3.70 -2.87
N TYR A 51 -13.76 -4.75 -3.45
CA TYR A 51 -12.61 -4.63 -4.35
C TYR A 51 -12.79 -5.57 -5.53
N SER A 52 -12.21 -5.18 -6.67
CA SER A 52 -12.25 -5.96 -7.90
C SER A 52 -10.97 -5.75 -8.70
N ASN A 53 -10.48 -6.80 -9.36
CA ASN A 53 -9.38 -6.68 -10.31
C ASN A 53 -9.85 -6.05 -11.63
N GLN A 54 -8.90 -5.83 -12.57
CA GLN A 54 -9.23 -5.21 -13.86
C GLN A 54 -10.17 -6.09 -14.68
N ALA A 55 -9.96 -7.41 -14.73
CA ALA A 55 -10.83 -8.33 -15.46
C ALA A 55 -12.29 -8.28 -14.98
N ALA A 56 -12.52 -8.14 -13.66
CA ALA A 56 -13.86 -7.97 -13.12
C ALA A 56 -14.49 -6.64 -13.54
N LYS A 57 -13.71 -5.56 -13.57
CA LYS A 57 -14.17 -4.24 -14.06
C LYS A 57 -14.53 -4.29 -15.54
N ASP A 58 -13.71 -4.94 -16.35
CA ASP A 58 -13.93 -5.12 -17.80
C ASP A 58 -15.18 -5.96 -18.08
N ALA A 59 -15.51 -6.92 -17.19
CA ALA A 59 -16.78 -7.67 -17.19
C ALA A 59 -17.99 -6.84 -16.71
N GLY A 60 -17.81 -5.55 -16.39
CA GLY A 60 -18.90 -4.64 -15.98
C GLY A 60 -19.23 -4.68 -14.49
N ILE A 61 -18.45 -5.40 -13.67
CA ILE A 61 -18.70 -5.55 -12.24
C ILE A 61 -18.29 -4.27 -11.52
N ARG A 62 -19.21 -3.72 -10.71
CA ARG A 62 -19.01 -2.46 -9.97
C ARG A 62 -18.85 -2.71 -8.47
N ILE A 63 -17.97 -1.92 -7.84
CA ILE A 63 -17.85 -1.87 -6.38
C ILE A 63 -19.20 -1.45 -5.78
N GLY A 64 -19.60 -2.08 -4.67
CA GLY A 64 -20.87 -1.87 -3.99
C GLY A 64 -22.03 -2.73 -4.50
N SER A 65 -21.93 -3.37 -5.68
CA SER A 65 -22.94 -4.32 -6.17
C SER A 65 -22.94 -5.62 -5.35
N SER A 66 -24.05 -6.37 -5.43
CA SER A 66 -24.14 -7.67 -4.79
C SER A 66 -23.35 -8.73 -5.56
N THR A 67 -22.95 -9.79 -4.87
CA THR A 67 -22.33 -10.98 -5.50
C THR A 67 -23.24 -11.63 -6.53
N ASP A 68 -24.55 -11.69 -6.28
CA ASP A 68 -25.53 -12.28 -7.21
C ASP A 68 -25.58 -11.50 -8.53
N THR A 69 -25.55 -10.15 -8.45
CA THR A 69 -25.47 -9.30 -9.64
C THR A 69 -24.17 -9.56 -10.41
N ALA A 70 -23.07 -9.76 -9.71
CA ALA A 70 -21.79 -10.04 -10.36
C ALA A 70 -21.77 -11.39 -11.08
N TYR A 71 -22.33 -12.43 -10.47
CA TYR A 71 -22.47 -13.76 -11.12
C TYR A 71 -23.37 -13.73 -12.35
N THR A 72 -24.34 -12.81 -12.40
CA THR A 72 -25.18 -12.62 -13.62
C THR A 72 -24.39 -12.01 -14.76
N LEU A 73 -23.39 -11.15 -14.46
CA LEU A 73 -22.54 -10.50 -15.45
C LEU A 73 -21.41 -11.40 -15.96
N SER A 74 -20.89 -12.26 -15.11
CA SER A 74 -19.83 -13.20 -15.45
C SER A 74 -19.95 -14.49 -14.63
N SER A 75 -20.13 -15.62 -15.30
CA SER A 75 -20.16 -16.94 -14.64
C SER A 75 -18.79 -17.42 -14.16
N GLU A 76 -17.71 -16.81 -14.66
CA GLU A 76 -16.32 -17.17 -14.34
C GLU A 76 -15.76 -16.39 -13.15
N ILE A 77 -16.59 -15.57 -12.49
CA ILE A 77 -16.15 -14.76 -11.38
C ILE A 77 -15.71 -15.62 -10.18
N VAL A 78 -14.58 -15.27 -9.61
CA VAL A 78 -14.10 -15.85 -8.35
C VAL A 78 -14.27 -14.83 -7.24
N SER A 79 -15.06 -15.18 -6.24
CA SER A 79 -15.37 -14.30 -5.10
C SER A 79 -14.67 -14.81 -3.84
N PHE A 80 -14.01 -13.90 -3.13
CA PHE A 80 -13.41 -14.15 -1.82
C PHE A 80 -14.02 -13.21 -0.77
N GLU A 81 -14.26 -13.75 0.42
CA GLU A 81 -14.55 -12.89 1.58
C GLU A 81 -13.28 -12.19 2.01
N ARG A 82 -13.38 -10.90 2.39
CA ARG A 82 -12.25 -10.10 2.83
C ARG A 82 -11.55 -10.73 4.03
N ASN A 83 -10.24 -10.74 4.00
CA ASN A 83 -9.41 -11.29 5.07
C ASN A 83 -8.33 -10.30 5.48
N GLU A 84 -8.62 -9.51 6.51
CA GLU A 84 -7.72 -8.46 7.02
C GLU A 84 -6.41 -9.02 7.60
N GLU A 85 -6.43 -10.25 8.14
CA GLU A 85 -5.22 -10.91 8.66
C GLU A 85 -4.26 -11.24 7.52
N LYS A 86 -4.78 -11.76 6.39
CA LYS A 86 -3.98 -12.01 5.18
C LYS A 86 -3.48 -10.71 4.57
N GLU A 87 -4.30 -9.65 4.53
CA GLU A 87 -3.88 -8.32 4.08
C GLU A 87 -2.71 -7.81 4.93
N PHE A 88 -2.82 -7.90 6.26
CA PHE A 88 -1.75 -7.46 7.17
C PHE A 88 -0.50 -8.33 7.07
N SER A 89 -0.64 -9.64 6.90
CA SER A 89 0.48 -10.55 6.66
C SER A 89 1.23 -10.18 5.38
N ALA A 90 0.50 -9.98 4.28
CA ALA A 90 1.08 -9.55 3.00
C ALA A 90 1.77 -8.18 3.13
N LEU A 91 1.15 -7.22 3.82
CA LEU A 91 1.76 -5.91 4.06
C LEU A 91 3.03 -6.02 4.91
N SER A 92 3.07 -6.95 5.85
CA SER A 92 4.27 -7.23 6.67
C SER A 92 5.40 -7.83 5.82
N HIS A 93 5.09 -8.73 4.89
CA HIS A 93 6.08 -9.27 3.93
C HIS A 93 6.59 -8.18 2.98
N LEU A 94 5.70 -7.31 2.49
CA LEU A 94 6.10 -6.16 1.67
C LEU A 94 6.98 -5.17 2.45
N ALA A 95 6.74 -5.00 3.75
CA ALA A 95 7.59 -4.18 4.60
C ALA A 95 9.00 -4.80 4.77
N GLN A 96 9.08 -6.12 4.91
CA GLN A 96 10.35 -6.85 4.92
C GLN A 96 11.09 -6.75 3.57
N TRP A 97 10.36 -6.82 2.46
CA TRP A 97 10.92 -6.59 1.13
C TRP A 97 11.44 -5.16 0.98
N ALA A 98 10.70 -4.17 1.45
CA ALA A 98 11.09 -2.76 1.38
C ALA A 98 12.35 -2.45 2.20
N TYR A 99 12.70 -3.30 3.17
CA TYR A 99 13.91 -3.17 3.98
C TYR A 99 15.22 -3.19 3.15
N GLN A 100 15.21 -3.79 1.95
CA GLN A 100 16.35 -3.73 1.02
C GLN A 100 16.67 -2.31 0.55
N PHE A 101 15.71 -1.39 0.61
CA PHE A 101 15.89 0.00 0.18
C PHE A 101 16.24 0.93 1.33
N THR A 102 15.69 0.67 2.51
CA THR A 102 15.93 1.46 3.72
C THR A 102 15.57 0.65 4.97
N PRO A 103 16.32 0.79 6.08
CA PRO A 103 15.91 0.21 7.36
C PRO A 103 14.73 0.97 8.00
N GLY A 104 14.47 2.19 7.56
CA GLY A 104 13.40 3.04 8.09
C GLY A 104 12.03 2.74 7.46
N VAL A 105 11.51 1.52 7.62
CA VAL A 105 10.21 1.09 7.09
C VAL A 105 9.17 1.06 8.21
N SER A 106 8.04 1.74 8.01
CA SER A 106 6.88 1.77 8.91
C SER A 106 5.63 1.27 8.20
N ILE A 107 4.90 0.35 8.83
CA ILE A 107 3.62 -0.14 8.32
C ILE A 107 2.51 0.85 8.69
N LYS A 108 1.76 1.29 7.71
CA LYS A 108 0.57 2.12 7.84
C LYS A 108 -0.65 1.34 7.33
N ALA A 109 -1.15 0.48 8.20
CA ALA A 109 -2.35 -0.31 7.89
C ALA A 109 -3.51 0.59 7.41
N PRO A 110 -4.43 0.07 6.58
CA PRO A 110 -4.43 -1.32 6.11
C PRO A 110 -3.57 -1.59 4.86
N HIS A 111 -3.17 -0.58 4.06
CA HIS A 111 -2.67 -0.80 2.72
C HIS A 111 -1.41 0.02 2.38
N SER A 112 -0.66 0.53 3.37
CA SER A 112 0.46 1.43 3.07
C SER A 112 1.71 1.10 3.86
N LEU A 113 2.86 1.40 3.24
CA LEU A 113 4.17 1.44 3.87
C LEU A 113 4.73 2.85 3.74
N VAL A 114 5.37 3.35 4.78
CA VAL A 114 6.10 4.61 4.76
C VAL A 114 7.57 4.35 5.05
N LEU A 115 8.42 4.88 4.18
CA LEU A 115 9.86 4.64 4.15
C LEU A 115 10.62 5.96 4.37
N ASP A 116 11.56 5.99 5.31
CA ASP A 116 12.54 7.08 5.39
C ASP A 116 13.65 6.81 4.37
N ILE A 117 13.68 7.60 3.30
CA ILE A 117 14.62 7.41 2.18
C ILE A 117 15.75 8.44 2.16
N LYS A 118 15.76 9.42 3.07
CA LYS A 118 16.72 10.50 3.07
C LYS A 118 18.18 10.03 3.05
N GLY A 119 18.50 9.03 3.88
CA GLY A 119 19.85 8.49 3.99
C GLY A 119 20.28 7.55 2.86
N CYS A 120 19.32 7.06 2.05
CA CYS A 120 19.54 5.97 1.11
C CYS A 120 19.69 6.42 -0.34
N LEU A 121 19.35 7.68 -0.68
CA LEU A 121 19.34 8.16 -2.07
C LEU A 121 20.67 8.01 -2.80
N LYS A 122 21.80 8.24 -2.10
CA LYS A 122 23.14 8.08 -2.71
C LYS A 122 23.42 6.64 -3.14
N LEU A 123 22.92 5.67 -2.38
CA LEU A 123 23.09 4.24 -2.67
C LEU A 123 22.36 3.84 -3.96
N PHE A 124 21.23 4.50 -4.24
CA PHE A 124 20.37 4.21 -5.39
C PHE A 124 20.56 5.21 -6.55
N ALA A 125 21.62 6.05 -6.53
CA ALA A 125 21.87 7.04 -7.56
C ALA A 125 20.69 8.03 -7.78
N GLY A 126 19.94 8.32 -6.72
CA GLY A 126 18.85 9.31 -6.72
C GLY A 126 17.47 8.72 -6.55
N LEU A 127 16.49 9.63 -6.41
CA LEU A 127 15.08 9.29 -6.12
C LEU A 127 14.41 8.53 -7.26
N GLU A 128 14.61 8.99 -8.50
CA GLU A 128 13.93 8.39 -9.66
C GLU A 128 14.38 6.95 -9.91
N ASN A 129 15.66 6.68 -9.74
CA ASN A 129 16.17 5.31 -9.86
C ASN A 129 15.64 4.40 -8.74
N LEU A 130 15.55 4.91 -7.52
CA LEU A 130 14.92 4.20 -6.40
C LEU A 130 13.45 3.85 -6.72
N LYS A 131 12.67 4.81 -7.23
CA LYS A 131 11.28 4.61 -7.65
C LYS A 131 11.15 3.60 -8.78
N SER A 132 12.05 3.68 -9.80
CA SER A 132 12.08 2.75 -10.92
C SER A 132 12.32 1.31 -10.45
N GLN A 133 13.31 1.09 -9.61
CA GLN A 133 13.58 -0.23 -9.04
C GLN A 133 12.40 -0.80 -8.26
N MET A 134 11.67 0.04 -7.49
CA MET A 134 10.48 -0.41 -6.79
C MET A 134 9.35 -0.79 -7.77
N ARG A 135 9.13 0.02 -8.82
CA ARG A 135 8.11 -0.26 -9.85
C ARG A 135 8.41 -1.52 -10.66
N GLU A 136 9.66 -1.81 -10.92
CA GLU A 136 10.08 -3.01 -11.64
C GLU A 136 9.93 -4.28 -10.79
N LYS A 137 10.29 -4.22 -9.50
CA LYS A 137 10.32 -5.40 -8.62
C LYS A 137 8.96 -5.76 -8.01
N LEU A 138 8.07 -4.79 -7.76
CA LEU A 138 6.75 -5.06 -7.16
C LEU A 138 5.88 -6.02 -7.98
N PRO A 139 5.78 -5.89 -9.32
CA PRO A 139 5.04 -6.84 -10.14
C PRO A 139 5.60 -8.27 -10.10
N GLU A 140 6.92 -8.44 -9.91
CA GLU A 140 7.52 -9.76 -9.74
C GLU A 140 6.99 -10.48 -8.48
N LEU A 141 6.68 -9.71 -7.43
CA LEU A 141 6.05 -10.20 -6.21
C LEU A 141 4.53 -10.36 -6.36
N GLY A 142 3.95 -9.89 -7.46
CA GLY A 142 2.51 -9.91 -7.74
C GLY A 142 1.73 -8.82 -7.07
N TYR A 143 2.35 -7.67 -6.81
CA TYR A 143 1.72 -6.50 -6.20
C TYR A 143 1.92 -5.24 -7.04
N THR A 144 0.98 -4.31 -6.89
CA THR A 144 1.06 -2.97 -7.48
C THR A 144 0.94 -1.91 -6.38
N ALA A 145 1.68 -0.82 -6.50
CA ALA A 145 1.61 0.28 -5.55
C ALA A 145 1.68 1.64 -6.23
N ASN A 146 0.90 2.58 -5.71
CA ASN A 146 1.13 4.00 -5.99
C ASN A 146 2.27 4.50 -5.10
N ILE A 147 3.12 5.35 -5.65
CA ILE A 147 4.29 5.91 -4.95
C ILE A 147 4.07 7.39 -4.73
N GLY A 148 4.06 7.82 -3.47
CA GLY A 148 4.06 9.23 -3.08
C GLY A 148 5.35 9.59 -2.35
N VAL A 149 5.90 10.78 -2.63
CA VAL A 149 7.12 11.25 -1.96
C VAL A 149 6.88 12.66 -1.42
N TYR A 150 7.27 12.90 -0.18
CA TYR A 150 7.20 14.22 0.43
C TYR A 150 8.14 14.37 1.62
N SER A 151 8.24 15.60 2.17
CA SER A 151 9.08 15.90 3.34
C SER A 151 8.54 15.40 4.67
N THR A 152 7.27 14.99 4.73
CA THR A 152 6.61 14.42 5.92
C THR A 152 5.98 13.05 5.59
N PRO A 153 5.89 12.13 6.57
CA PRO A 153 5.28 10.82 6.37
C PRO A 153 3.82 10.90 5.93
N LEU A 154 3.03 11.77 6.58
CA LEU A 154 1.59 11.92 6.30
C LEU A 154 1.34 12.53 4.93
N ALA A 155 2.13 13.51 4.50
CA ALA A 155 1.97 14.07 3.17
C ALA A 155 2.41 13.07 2.08
N ALA A 156 3.50 12.31 2.27
CA ALA A 156 3.87 11.24 1.34
C ALA A 156 2.75 10.21 1.17
N LEU A 157 2.01 9.91 2.25
CA LEU A 157 0.86 9.03 2.24
C LEU A 157 -0.32 9.64 1.46
N CYS A 158 -0.64 10.93 1.69
CA CYS A 158 -1.68 11.63 0.93
C CYS A 158 -1.35 11.67 -0.57
N PHE A 159 -0.08 11.86 -0.94
CA PHE A 159 0.35 11.80 -2.34
C PHE A 159 0.16 10.42 -2.97
N ALA A 160 0.51 9.35 -2.24
CA ALA A 160 0.34 7.99 -2.74
C ALA A 160 -1.14 7.59 -2.91
N GLU A 161 -2.03 8.12 -2.07
CA GLU A 161 -3.47 7.84 -2.14
C GLU A 161 -4.22 8.74 -3.13
N GLY A 162 -3.79 9.99 -3.30
CA GLY A 162 -4.52 11.03 -4.03
C GLY A 162 -4.20 11.16 -5.50
N PHE A 163 -3.02 10.76 -5.93
CA PHE A 163 -2.64 10.81 -7.33
C PHE A 163 -2.82 9.46 -8.02
N ALA A 164 -3.31 9.50 -9.28
CA ALA A 164 -3.24 8.36 -10.16
C ALA A 164 -1.77 8.02 -10.50
N GLU A 165 -1.49 6.77 -10.83
CA GLU A 165 -0.16 6.30 -11.21
C GLU A 165 0.52 7.25 -12.22
N GLY A 166 1.73 7.68 -11.89
CA GLY A 166 2.61 8.43 -12.80
C GLY A 166 2.53 9.96 -12.71
N SER A 167 1.62 10.55 -11.92
CA SER A 167 1.41 12.02 -11.92
C SER A 167 2.11 12.80 -10.79
N ALA A 168 2.82 12.15 -9.90
CA ALA A 168 3.39 12.82 -8.73
C ALA A 168 4.87 13.21 -8.92
N GLU A 169 5.13 14.23 -9.71
CA GLU A 169 6.24 15.14 -9.46
C GLU A 169 5.77 16.21 -8.49
N ALA A 170 5.96 15.99 -7.19
CA ALA A 170 5.47 16.96 -6.25
C ALA A 170 6.35 17.07 -5.03
N ASP A 171 7.36 17.90 -5.16
CA ASP A 171 8.13 18.44 -4.03
C ASP A 171 7.68 19.87 -3.68
N SER A 172 6.47 20.25 -4.04
CA SER A 172 5.96 21.60 -3.80
C SER A 172 4.78 21.60 -2.82
N SER A 173 4.78 22.58 -1.91
CA SER A 173 3.64 22.83 -1.02
C SER A 173 2.33 23.07 -1.79
N LYS A 174 2.40 23.61 -3.01
CA LYS A 174 1.25 23.79 -3.90
C LYS A 174 0.62 22.47 -4.33
N ALA A 175 1.43 21.45 -4.61
CA ALA A 175 0.91 20.14 -4.97
C ALA A 175 0.20 19.47 -3.81
N LEU A 176 0.71 19.59 -2.56
CA LEU A 176 -0.01 19.13 -1.37
C LEU A 176 -1.35 19.83 -1.21
N GLN A 177 -1.38 21.16 -1.40
CA GLN A 177 -2.59 21.97 -1.28
C GLN A 177 -3.66 21.58 -2.31
N SER A 178 -3.27 21.15 -3.51
CA SER A 178 -4.21 20.73 -4.56
C SER A 178 -4.81 19.32 -4.36
N LEU A 179 -4.31 18.54 -3.39
CA LEU A 179 -4.86 17.23 -3.09
C LEU A 179 -6.27 17.32 -2.48
N PRO A 180 -7.19 16.43 -2.85
CA PRO A 180 -8.52 16.39 -2.25
C PRO A 180 -8.44 15.99 -0.77
N ILE A 181 -9.34 16.54 0.06
CA ILE A 181 -9.41 16.20 1.50
C ILE A 181 -9.71 14.72 1.75
N THR A 182 -10.23 14.00 0.77
CA THR A 182 -10.47 12.54 0.85
C THR A 182 -9.19 11.71 0.96
N CYS A 183 -8.01 12.29 0.69
CA CYS A 183 -6.71 11.64 0.92
C CYS A 183 -6.25 11.70 2.39
N LEU A 184 -6.93 12.51 3.21
CA LEU A 184 -6.64 12.59 4.63
C LEU A 184 -7.17 11.34 5.34
N ARG A 185 -6.34 10.73 6.16
CA ARG A 185 -6.76 9.62 7.04
C ARG A 185 -7.42 10.17 8.30
N ALA A 186 -8.52 10.90 8.12
CA ALA A 186 -9.36 11.45 9.17
C ALA A 186 -10.68 10.67 9.25
N ASP A 187 -11.43 10.90 10.32
CA ASP A 187 -12.79 10.34 10.47
C ASP A 187 -13.67 10.77 9.28
N GLU A 188 -14.40 9.83 8.69
CA GLU A 188 -15.29 10.06 7.55
C GLU A 188 -16.27 11.21 7.81
N LYS A 189 -16.79 11.31 9.04
CA LYS A 189 -17.67 12.41 9.46
C LYS A 189 -16.99 13.78 9.37
N ILE A 190 -15.68 13.85 9.64
CA ILE A 190 -14.92 15.09 9.50
C ILE A 190 -14.81 15.46 8.03
N ILE A 191 -14.46 14.49 7.18
CA ILE A 191 -14.36 14.71 5.72
C ILE A 191 -15.70 15.14 5.13
N GLU A 192 -16.79 14.47 5.49
CA GLU A 192 -18.16 14.86 5.06
C GLU A 192 -18.52 16.27 5.52
N SER A 193 -18.26 16.59 6.81
CA SER A 193 -18.54 17.93 7.36
C SER A 193 -17.74 19.03 6.66
N LEU A 194 -16.47 18.79 6.33
CA LEU A 194 -15.64 19.72 5.56
C LEU A 194 -16.20 19.89 4.13
N GLY A 195 -16.59 18.80 3.49
CA GLY A 195 -17.23 18.83 2.17
C GLY A 195 -18.52 19.64 2.14
N GLN A 196 -19.36 19.56 3.18
CA GLN A 196 -20.59 20.36 3.33
C GLN A 196 -20.29 21.86 3.48
N LEU A 197 -19.11 22.22 4.03
CA LEU A 197 -18.62 23.61 4.11
C LEU A 197 -18.00 24.10 2.78
N GLY A 198 -17.97 23.26 1.75
CA GLY A 198 -17.38 23.61 0.46
C GLY A 198 -15.84 23.39 0.40
N ILE A 199 -15.24 22.86 1.44
CA ILE A 199 -13.79 22.57 1.47
C ILE A 199 -13.56 21.25 0.77
N ARG A 200 -12.84 21.27 -0.36
CA ARG A 200 -12.62 20.09 -1.21
C ARG A 200 -11.18 19.65 -1.30
N ASP A 201 -10.25 20.54 -1.02
CA ASP A 201 -8.82 20.31 -1.09
C ASP A 201 -8.10 20.69 0.21
N ILE A 202 -6.87 20.22 0.34
CA ILE A 202 -6.04 20.46 1.53
C ILE A 202 -5.70 21.96 1.63
N GLY A 203 -5.56 22.67 0.52
CA GLY A 203 -5.27 24.11 0.51
C GLY A 203 -6.36 24.90 1.22
N GLY A 204 -7.62 24.74 0.81
CA GLY A 204 -8.75 25.40 1.44
C GLY A 204 -8.93 24.99 2.92
N LEU A 205 -8.56 23.77 3.29
CA LEU A 205 -8.55 23.35 4.68
C LEU A 205 -7.49 24.07 5.51
N LEU A 206 -6.28 24.26 4.95
CA LEU A 206 -5.15 24.92 5.64
C LEU A 206 -5.32 26.46 5.72
N GLU A 207 -6.21 27.06 4.95
CA GLU A 207 -6.59 28.48 5.10
C GLU A 207 -7.42 28.73 6.36
N LEU A 208 -8.04 27.69 6.93
CA LEU A 208 -8.82 27.84 8.15
C LEU A 208 -7.93 27.97 9.40
N PRO A 209 -8.33 28.82 10.39
CA PRO A 209 -7.60 28.94 11.64
C PRO A 209 -7.53 27.60 12.39
N MET A 210 -6.33 27.16 12.78
CA MET A 210 -6.12 25.90 13.51
C MET A 210 -6.91 25.84 14.82
N ASP A 211 -7.09 26.96 15.51
CA ASP A 211 -7.92 27.04 16.73
C ASP A 211 -9.39 26.73 16.44
N GLY A 212 -9.91 27.20 15.31
CA GLY A 212 -11.26 26.91 14.86
C GLY A 212 -11.45 25.43 14.53
N LEU A 213 -10.49 24.85 13.82
CA LEU A 213 -10.47 23.42 13.49
C LEU A 213 -10.37 22.56 14.76
N SER A 214 -9.53 22.95 15.71
CA SER A 214 -9.37 22.26 17.00
C SER A 214 -10.66 22.29 17.83
N ARG A 215 -11.35 23.42 17.89
CA ARG A 215 -12.64 23.54 18.61
C ARG A 215 -13.75 22.72 17.98
N ARG A 216 -13.79 22.64 16.64
CA ARG A 216 -14.90 21.97 15.90
C ARG A 216 -14.66 20.47 15.72
N TYR A 217 -13.43 20.06 15.41
CA TYR A 217 -13.08 18.68 15.03
C TYR A 217 -12.16 17.99 16.06
N GLY A 218 -11.80 18.70 17.11
CA GLY A 218 -10.95 18.19 18.17
C GLY A 218 -9.46 18.44 17.97
N VAL A 219 -8.74 18.41 19.09
CA VAL A 219 -7.29 18.67 19.14
C VAL A 219 -6.50 17.67 18.28
N PHE A 220 -6.95 16.40 18.24
CA PHE A 220 -6.28 15.35 17.46
C PHE A 220 -6.26 15.63 15.96
N PHE A 221 -7.34 16.19 15.41
CA PHE A 221 -7.39 16.56 14.00
C PHE A 221 -6.47 17.75 13.68
N ALA A 222 -6.47 18.77 14.54
CA ALA A 222 -5.53 19.90 14.39
C ALA A 222 -4.07 19.45 14.51
N ASP A 223 -3.75 18.55 15.45
CA ASP A 223 -2.42 17.95 15.60
C ASP A 223 -2.01 17.11 14.37
N TYR A 224 -2.95 16.35 13.81
CA TYR A 224 -2.75 15.63 12.55
C TYR A 224 -2.37 16.57 11.40
N LEU A 225 -3.06 17.70 11.23
CA LEU A 225 -2.74 18.69 10.20
C LEU A 225 -1.37 19.34 10.41
N GLN A 226 -1.02 19.66 11.66
CA GLN A 226 0.31 20.21 11.99
C GLN A 226 1.44 19.21 11.67
N ARG A 227 1.22 17.90 11.87
CA ARG A 227 2.17 16.85 11.44
C ARG A 227 2.19 16.71 9.91
N LEU A 228 1.03 16.81 9.25
CA LEU A 228 0.94 16.75 7.78
C LEU A 228 1.82 17.81 7.12
N ILE A 229 1.75 19.05 7.60
CA ILE A 229 2.53 20.16 7.04
C ILE A 229 3.95 20.28 7.62
N GLY A 230 4.30 19.46 8.61
CA GLY A 230 5.65 19.40 9.19
C GLY A 230 5.92 20.42 10.29
N GLU A 231 4.90 21.08 10.83
CA GLU A 231 5.03 21.95 12.01
C GLU A 231 5.26 21.16 13.30
N LYS A 232 4.74 19.94 13.35
CA LYS A 232 4.99 19.00 14.43
C LYS A 232 5.69 17.75 13.92
N PRO A 233 6.54 17.12 14.74
CA PRO A 233 7.16 15.85 14.40
C PRO A 233 6.10 14.74 14.32
N ASP A 234 6.25 13.85 13.34
CA ASP A 234 5.43 12.64 13.17
C ASP A 234 6.32 11.40 13.37
N PRO A 235 6.56 10.98 14.62
CA PRO A 235 7.45 9.86 14.92
C PRO A 235 6.89 8.57 14.33
N GLN A 236 7.75 7.83 13.60
CA GLN A 236 7.38 6.59 12.96
C GLN A 236 7.85 5.40 13.78
N LYS A 237 7.00 4.38 13.88
CA LYS A 237 7.37 3.09 14.43
C LYS A 237 7.92 2.23 13.31
N PHE A 238 9.22 2.09 13.24
CA PHE A 238 9.87 1.22 12.26
C PHE A 238 9.70 -0.26 12.62
N ILE A 239 9.62 -1.10 11.57
CA ILE A 239 9.69 -2.54 11.77
C ILE A 239 11.07 -2.91 12.31
N SER A 240 11.08 -3.86 13.24
CA SER A 240 12.32 -4.50 13.64
C SER A 240 12.68 -5.59 12.64
N GLU A 241 13.97 -5.84 12.46
CA GLU A 241 14.43 -6.94 11.63
C GLU A 241 13.90 -8.27 12.16
N ILE A 242 13.17 -9.03 11.34
CA ILE A 242 12.66 -10.35 11.69
C ILE A 242 13.57 -11.36 10.98
N PRO A 243 14.39 -12.14 11.73
CA PRO A 243 15.34 -13.11 11.14
C PRO A 243 14.63 -14.36 10.60
N ARG A 244 13.33 -14.32 10.38
CA ARG A 244 12.53 -15.45 9.86
C ARG A 244 11.77 -15.01 8.61
N PHE A 245 11.93 -15.82 7.56
CA PHE A 245 11.14 -15.65 6.33
C PHE A 245 9.96 -16.62 6.36
N PHE A 246 8.78 -16.09 6.06
CA PHE A 246 7.58 -16.86 5.79
C PHE A 246 6.78 -16.11 4.71
N SER A 247 6.35 -16.81 3.70
CA SER A 247 5.45 -16.27 2.67
C SER A 247 4.52 -17.37 2.18
N ASP A 248 3.28 -17.04 1.84
CA ASP A 248 2.30 -17.98 1.32
C ASP A 248 1.61 -17.46 0.07
N ILE A 249 1.07 -18.37 -0.72
CA ILE A 249 0.27 -18.07 -1.91
C ILE A 249 -0.99 -18.94 -1.85
N THR A 250 -2.14 -18.30 -1.97
CA THR A 250 -3.43 -18.97 -2.09
C THR A 250 -3.79 -19.13 -3.57
N PHE A 251 -4.15 -20.34 -3.99
CA PHE A 251 -4.58 -20.60 -5.36
C PHE A 251 -6.07 -20.29 -5.54
N LEU A 252 -6.44 -19.78 -6.72
CA LEU A 252 -7.83 -19.49 -7.09
C LEU A 252 -8.65 -20.77 -7.26
N SER A 253 -7.99 -21.84 -7.75
CA SER A 253 -8.58 -23.17 -7.99
C SER A 253 -7.62 -24.27 -7.56
N ASP A 254 -8.10 -25.49 -7.45
CA ASP A 254 -7.27 -26.64 -7.12
C ASP A 254 -6.23 -26.89 -8.21
N VAL A 255 -4.99 -27.04 -7.80
CA VAL A 255 -3.86 -27.30 -8.70
C VAL A 255 -3.66 -28.79 -8.81
N THR A 256 -3.85 -29.35 -10.01
CA THR A 256 -3.76 -30.79 -10.28
C THR A 256 -2.45 -31.20 -10.95
N ASN A 257 -1.65 -30.24 -11.42
CA ASN A 257 -0.38 -30.54 -12.08
C ASN A 257 0.77 -29.69 -11.50
N ILE A 258 1.96 -30.30 -11.53
CA ILE A 258 3.16 -29.67 -10.94
C ILE A 258 3.64 -28.45 -11.73
N GLN A 259 3.35 -28.36 -13.01
CA GLN A 259 3.77 -27.23 -13.86
C GLN A 259 3.08 -25.94 -13.44
N SER A 260 1.83 -26.03 -13.01
CA SER A 260 1.08 -24.87 -12.48
C SER A 260 1.63 -24.35 -11.16
N LEU A 261 2.43 -25.13 -10.43
CA LEU A 261 3.12 -24.70 -9.22
C LEU A 261 4.39 -23.90 -9.51
N MET A 262 4.98 -24.03 -10.70
CA MET A 262 6.28 -23.41 -11.01
C MET A 262 6.25 -21.89 -10.91
N PHE A 263 5.19 -21.26 -11.39
CA PHE A 263 5.05 -19.81 -11.35
C PHE A 263 4.91 -19.26 -9.91
N PRO A 264 3.99 -19.78 -9.07
CA PRO A 264 3.92 -19.39 -7.66
C PRO A 264 5.21 -19.69 -6.87
N VAL A 265 5.83 -20.84 -7.08
CA VAL A 265 7.11 -21.19 -6.44
C VAL A 265 8.21 -20.20 -6.82
N LYS A 266 8.30 -19.80 -8.10
CA LYS A 266 9.27 -18.79 -8.55
C LYS A 266 9.05 -17.46 -7.82
N ARG A 267 7.81 -17.02 -7.58
CA ARG A 267 7.51 -15.82 -6.80
C ARG A 267 7.98 -15.94 -5.35
N LEU A 268 7.65 -17.03 -4.68
CA LEU A 268 8.08 -17.26 -3.30
C LEU A 268 9.61 -17.29 -3.19
N LEU A 269 10.29 -17.89 -4.15
CA LEU A 269 11.76 -17.90 -4.19
C LEU A 269 12.32 -16.50 -4.46
N SER A 270 11.70 -15.70 -5.31
CA SER A 270 12.10 -14.30 -5.53
C SER A 270 11.97 -13.48 -4.24
N GLU A 271 10.87 -13.63 -3.50
CA GLU A 271 10.68 -12.98 -2.20
C GLU A 271 11.76 -13.39 -1.19
N LEU A 272 12.07 -14.70 -1.12
CA LEU A 272 13.14 -15.23 -0.27
C LEU A 272 14.49 -14.65 -0.66
N CYS A 273 14.82 -14.62 -1.94
CA CYS A 273 16.07 -14.03 -2.43
C CYS A 273 16.20 -12.55 -2.03
N HIS A 274 15.16 -11.76 -2.22
CA HIS A 274 15.16 -10.35 -1.80
C HIS A 274 15.33 -10.20 -0.29
N PHE A 275 14.68 -11.06 0.50
CA PHE A 275 14.82 -11.07 1.96
C PHE A 275 16.27 -11.37 2.41
N LEU A 276 16.90 -12.36 1.80
CA LEU A 276 18.27 -12.77 2.12
C LEU A 276 19.29 -11.72 1.68
N LEU A 277 19.17 -11.21 0.45
CA LEU A 277 20.07 -10.18 -0.09
C LEU A 277 20.04 -8.90 0.74
N ALA A 278 18.84 -8.45 1.12
CA ALA A 278 18.67 -7.23 1.91
C ALA A 278 19.36 -7.31 3.28
N ARG A 279 19.58 -8.52 3.80
CA ARG A 279 20.14 -8.77 5.13
C ARG A 279 21.51 -9.42 5.12
N GLN A 280 22.06 -9.66 3.92
CA GLN A 280 23.32 -10.39 3.74
C GLN A 280 23.31 -11.77 4.48
N LEU A 281 22.15 -12.44 4.42
CA LEU A 281 21.94 -13.75 5.03
C LEU A 281 22.04 -14.86 3.98
N CYS A 282 22.44 -16.04 4.45
CA CYS A 282 22.36 -17.28 3.72
C CYS A 282 21.44 -18.26 4.47
N ILE A 283 20.87 -19.20 3.74
CA ILE A 283 20.11 -20.31 4.32
C ILE A 283 20.72 -21.63 3.87
N ASN A 284 20.65 -22.62 4.72
CA ASN A 284 21.03 -24.01 4.41
C ASN A 284 19.80 -24.92 4.23
N GLN A 285 18.61 -24.43 4.58
CA GLN A 285 17.37 -25.19 4.49
C GLN A 285 16.20 -24.28 4.19
N MET A 286 15.29 -24.73 3.33
CA MET A 286 13.97 -24.15 3.16
C MET A 286 12.90 -25.24 3.25
N THR A 287 11.75 -24.91 3.81
CA THR A 287 10.62 -25.83 3.95
C THR A 287 9.42 -25.31 3.22
N PHE A 288 8.87 -26.11 2.31
CA PHE A 288 7.61 -25.86 1.62
C PHE A 288 6.49 -26.62 2.33
N LYS A 289 5.36 -25.94 2.55
CA LYS A 289 4.15 -26.53 3.10
C LYS A 289 3.03 -26.37 2.08
N LEU A 290 2.49 -27.49 1.62
CA LEU A 290 1.36 -27.55 0.71
C LEU A 290 0.10 -27.84 1.53
N SER A 291 -0.87 -26.95 1.48
CA SER A 291 -2.16 -27.11 2.16
C SER A 291 -3.25 -27.37 1.14
N HIS A 292 -4.08 -28.37 1.38
CA HIS A 292 -5.22 -28.76 0.55
C HIS A 292 -6.51 -28.67 1.37
N ARG A 293 -7.66 -28.39 0.70
CA ARG A 293 -8.95 -28.22 1.39
C ARG A 293 -9.43 -29.50 2.09
N SER A 294 -9.13 -30.65 1.51
CA SER A 294 -9.66 -31.96 1.92
C SER A 294 -8.60 -32.94 2.42
N HIS A 295 -7.32 -32.55 2.48
CA HIS A 295 -6.23 -33.44 2.88
C HIS A 295 -5.33 -32.75 3.91
N GLU A 296 -4.64 -33.55 4.70
CA GLU A 296 -3.65 -33.03 5.63
C GLU A 296 -2.52 -32.29 4.90
N PRO A 297 -2.01 -31.18 5.48
CA PRO A 297 -0.91 -30.44 4.90
C PRO A 297 0.33 -31.30 4.72
N LYS A 298 0.96 -31.27 3.55
CA LYS A 298 2.24 -31.92 3.29
C LYS A 298 3.38 -30.90 3.37
N SER A 299 4.45 -31.26 4.03
CA SER A 299 5.67 -30.44 4.13
C SER A 299 6.86 -31.21 3.59
N PHE A 300 7.74 -30.53 2.87
CA PHE A 300 9.03 -31.05 2.44
C PHE A 300 10.10 -29.97 2.58
N SER A 301 11.32 -30.40 2.91
CA SER A 301 12.44 -29.52 3.09
C SER A 301 13.50 -29.76 2.02
N ILE A 302 14.08 -28.69 1.53
CA ILE A 302 15.20 -28.70 0.59
C ILE A 302 16.41 -28.19 1.36
N TYR A 303 17.47 -28.96 1.35
CA TYR A 303 18.77 -28.59 1.93
C TYR A 303 19.65 -28.04 0.82
N LEU A 304 20.27 -26.90 1.09
CA LEU A 304 21.17 -26.21 0.17
C LEU A 304 22.61 -26.46 0.63
N ALA A 305 23.50 -26.70 -0.30
CA ALA A 305 24.91 -26.94 -0.04
C ALA A 305 25.66 -25.63 0.25
#